data_3adf048aa7b1d34dd2761beda483143b
#
_entry.id   3adf048aa7b1d34dd2761beda483143b
#
_cell.length_a   1.000
_cell.length_b   1.000
_cell.length_c   1.000
_cell.angle_alpha   90.00
_cell.angle_beta   90.00
_cell.angle_gamma   90.00
#
_symmetry.space_group_name_H-M   'P 1'
#
loop_
_entity.id
_entity.type
_entity.pdbx_description
1 polymer ?
#
loop_
_entity_poly.entity_id
_entity_poly.type
_entity_poly.pdbx_seq_one_letter_code
_entity_poly.pdbx_strand_id
1 'polypeptide(L)'
;MDISYQWIRSRRKTIAIQIDRNGQVILRTPSGITKRQAEKFLDEKKDWILENIRQVENRKTDQIMISEEQRREGIERAKRIFPERTAYFALRMGVDYGRITIREQKTRWGSCSSKGNLNFNWKLVLLAPELLDYVVVHELAHRREMNHSKNFWKIVEAELPDYRERRRRLKECRI
;
A
#
# COMPACT_ATOMS: atom_id res chain seq x y z
N MET A 1 -16.24 -24.80 -14.56
CA MET A 1 -16.30 -24.33 -13.14
C MET A 1 -17.18 -23.11 -13.12
N ASP A 2 -18.30 -23.14 -12.41
CA ASP A 2 -19.13 -21.95 -12.25
C ASP A 2 -18.47 -21.00 -11.24
N ILE A 3 -18.20 -19.78 -11.69
CA ILE A 3 -17.67 -18.73 -10.80
C ILE A 3 -18.85 -18.22 -9.96
N SER A 4 -18.80 -18.47 -8.66
CA SER A 4 -19.77 -17.86 -7.73
C SER A 4 -19.51 -16.35 -7.64
N TYR A 5 -20.54 -15.54 -7.81
CA TYR A 5 -20.43 -14.10 -7.78
C TYR A 5 -21.63 -13.43 -7.12
N GLN A 6 -21.37 -12.28 -6.51
CA GLN A 6 -22.41 -11.38 -6.03
C GLN A 6 -22.73 -10.36 -7.13
N TRP A 7 -23.99 -10.25 -7.51
CA TRP A 7 -24.43 -9.29 -8.51
C TRP A 7 -25.07 -8.07 -7.88
N ILE A 8 -24.48 -6.88 -8.14
CA ILE A 8 -24.97 -5.60 -7.65
C ILE A 8 -25.36 -4.72 -8.83
N ARG A 9 -26.62 -4.32 -8.90
CA ARG A 9 -27.14 -3.36 -9.87
C ARG A 9 -27.17 -1.96 -9.29
N SER A 10 -26.80 -0.95 -10.07
CA SER A 10 -26.79 0.45 -9.63
C SER A 10 -26.94 1.42 -10.80
N ARG A 11 -27.04 2.72 -10.52
CA ARG A 11 -27.15 3.78 -11.55
C ARG A 11 -25.84 4.08 -12.31
N ARG A 12 -24.93 3.15 -12.38
CA ARG A 12 -23.66 3.27 -13.11
C ARG A 12 -23.84 3.10 -14.62
N LYS A 13 -22.88 3.61 -15.41
CA LYS A 13 -22.89 3.51 -16.87
C LYS A 13 -22.08 2.33 -17.41
N THR A 14 -21.25 1.69 -16.61
CA THR A 14 -20.30 0.63 -17.03
C THR A 14 -20.46 -0.63 -16.21
N ILE A 15 -20.11 -1.77 -16.80
CA ILE A 15 -19.96 -3.05 -16.07
C ILE A 15 -18.55 -3.08 -15.45
N ALA A 16 -18.43 -3.60 -14.23
CA ALA A 16 -17.14 -3.84 -13.60
C ALA A 16 -17.17 -5.11 -12.76
N ILE A 17 -16.04 -5.83 -12.76
CA ILE A 17 -15.77 -6.95 -11.87
C ILE A 17 -14.81 -6.45 -10.79
N GLN A 18 -15.11 -6.77 -9.56
CA GLN A 18 -14.26 -6.54 -8.41
C GLN A 18 -14.06 -7.87 -7.70
N ILE A 19 -12.84 -8.17 -7.29
CA ILE A 19 -12.55 -9.30 -6.41
C ILE A 19 -12.16 -8.72 -5.05
N ASP A 20 -12.88 -9.13 -4.02
CA ASP A 20 -12.63 -8.65 -2.67
C ASP A 20 -11.43 -9.38 -2.02
N ARG A 21 -11.08 -9.00 -0.79
CA ARG A 21 -9.97 -9.58 -0.03
C ARG A 21 -10.16 -11.05 0.35
N ASN A 22 -11.41 -11.54 0.25
CA ASN A 22 -11.75 -12.92 0.54
C ASN A 22 -11.75 -13.81 -0.72
N GLY A 23 -11.55 -13.21 -1.91
CA GLY A 23 -11.64 -13.89 -3.19
C GLY A 23 -13.06 -13.90 -3.75
N GLN A 24 -14.02 -13.21 -3.12
CA GLN A 24 -15.39 -13.14 -3.62
C GLN A 24 -15.47 -12.23 -4.84
N VAL A 25 -16.06 -12.74 -5.91
CA VAL A 25 -16.29 -11.98 -7.14
C VAL A 25 -17.54 -11.13 -7.00
N ILE A 26 -17.43 -9.84 -7.22
CA ILE A 26 -18.53 -8.87 -7.18
C ILE A 26 -18.70 -8.28 -8.58
N LEU A 27 -19.80 -8.60 -9.23
CA LEU A 27 -20.18 -8.02 -10.51
C LEU A 27 -21.09 -6.80 -10.29
N ARG A 28 -20.65 -5.64 -10.73
CA ARG A 28 -21.42 -4.38 -10.65
C ARG A 28 -21.88 -3.95 -12.05
N THR A 29 -23.19 -3.79 -12.24
CA THR A 29 -23.76 -3.47 -13.56
C THR A 29 -24.72 -2.29 -13.50
N PRO A 30 -24.99 -1.62 -14.65
CA PRO A 30 -26.19 -0.82 -14.82
C PRO A 30 -27.47 -1.64 -14.58
N SER A 31 -28.54 -0.95 -14.19
CA SER A 31 -29.83 -1.62 -13.88
C SER A 31 -30.46 -2.34 -15.09
N GLY A 32 -30.18 -1.89 -16.32
CA GLY A 32 -30.75 -2.45 -17.57
C GLY A 32 -30.02 -3.68 -18.13
N ILE A 33 -28.94 -4.15 -17.48
CA ILE A 33 -28.21 -5.33 -17.97
C ILE A 33 -29.00 -6.61 -17.64
N THR A 34 -29.17 -7.47 -18.64
CA THR A 34 -29.80 -8.79 -18.47
C THR A 34 -28.84 -9.81 -17.86
N LYS A 35 -29.38 -10.88 -17.27
CA LYS A 35 -28.56 -11.97 -16.72
C LYS A 35 -27.62 -12.57 -17.76
N ARG A 36 -28.14 -12.83 -18.98
CA ARG A 36 -27.34 -13.36 -20.09
C ARG A 36 -26.16 -12.47 -20.48
N GLN A 37 -26.35 -11.14 -20.50
CA GLN A 37 -25.26 -10.19 -20.77
C GLN A 37 -24.23 -10.16 -19.65
N ALA A 38 -24.67 -10.25 -18.39
CA ALA A 38 -23.81 -10.32 -17.22
C ALA A 38 -22.94 -11.58 -17.23
N GLU A 39 -23.54 -12.72 -17.48
CA GLU A 39 -22.85 -14.02 -17.58
C GLU A 39 -21.85 -14.05 -18.73
N LYS A 40 -22.25 -13.55 -19.92
CA LYS A 40 -21.32 -13.44 -21.06
C LYS A 40 -20.09 -12.60 -20.71
N PHE A 41 -20.29 -11.47 -20.02
CA PHE A 41 -19.17 -10.62 -19.59
C PHE A 41 -18.24 -11.31 -18.57
N LEU A 42 -18.80 -12.11 -17.68
CA LEU A 42 -18.00 -12.93 -16.74
C LEU A 42 -17.19 -13.99 -17.47
N ASP A 43 -17.79 -14.66 -18.47
CA ASP A 43 -17.10 -15.67 -19.28
C ASP A 43 -15.95 -15.05 -20.10
N GLU A 44 -16.15 -13.88 -20.70
CA GLU A 44 -15.10 -13.16 -21.42
C GLU A 44 -13.92 -12.74 -20.51
N LYS A 45 -14.14 -12.62 -19.20
CA LYS A 45 -13.13 -12.24 -18.20
C LYS A 45 -12.70 -13.37 -17.29
N LYS A 46 -13.08 -14.60 -17.62
CA LYS A 46 -12.88 -15.78 -16.77
C LYS A 46 -11.42 -15.98 -16.34
N ASP A 47 -10.51 -15.95 -17.29
CA ASP A 47 -9.08 -16.16 -17.00
C ASP A 47 -8.53 -15.07 -16.08
N TRP A 48 -8.91 -13.81 -16.31
CA TRP A 48 -8.56 -12.71 -15.45
C TRP A 48 -9.12 -12.88 -14.03
N ILE A 49 -10.38 -13.34 -13.90
CA ILE A 49 -11.02 -13.59 -12.60
C ILE A 49 -10.27 -14.70 -11.85
N LEU A 50 -10.02 -15.83 -12.51
CA LEU A 50 -9.34 -16.99 -11.90
C LEU A 50 -7.92 -16.63 -11.46
N GLU A 51 -7.18 -15.89 -12.28
CA GLU A 51 -5.83 -15.43 -11.92
C GLU A 51 -5.86 -14.51 -10.70
N ASN A 52 -6.81 -13.56 -10.63
CA ASN A 52 -6.92 -12.68 -9.49
C ASN A 52 -7.42 -13.40 -8.21
N ILE A 53 -8.30 -14.40 -8.32
CA ILE A 53 -8.68 -15.26 -7.18
C ILE A 53 -7.44 -16.00 -6.67
N ARG A 54 -6.68 -16.65 -7.55
CA ARG A 54 -5.43 -17.34 -7.19
C ARG A 54 -4.44 -16.42 -6.51
N GLN A 55 -4.30 -15.18 -7.02
CA GLN A 55 -3.46 -14.18 -6.37
C GLN A 55 -3.97 -13.80 -4.97
N VAL A 56 -5.28 -13.73 -4.75
CA VAL A 56 -5.85 -13.49 -3.41
C VAL A 56 -5.62 -14.69 -2.48
N GLU A 57 -5.74 -15.91 -2.97
CA GLU A 57 -5.48 -17.14 -2.21
C GLU A 57 -3.99 -17.26 -1.84
N ASN A 58 -3.08 -17.05 -2.79
CA ASN A 58 -1.64 -16.98 -2.53
C ASN A 58 -1.31 -15.89 -1.52
N ARG A 59 -2.04 -14.75 -1.54
CA ARG A 59 -1.89 -13.69 -0.53
C ARG A 59 -2.26 -14.14 0.88
N LYS A 60 -3.23 -15.03 1.03
CA LYS A 60 -3.60 -15.59 2.34
C LYS A 60 -2.55 -16.57 2.86
N THR A 61 -1.94 -17.34 1.94
CA THR A 61 -0.88 -18.33 2.28
C THR A 61 0.46 -17.64 2.59
N ASP A 62 0.76 -16.52 1.89
CA ASP A 62 1.99 -15.74 2.08
C ASP A 62 1.90 -14.69 3.21
N GLN A 63 0.75 -14.54 3.86
CA GLN A 63 0.70 -13.78 5.11
C GLN A 63 1.49 -14.57 6.15
N ILE A 64 2.76 -14.19 6.32
CA ILE A 64 3.54 -14.56 7.51
C ILE A 64 2.64 -14.24 8.70
N MET A 65 2.16 -15.28 9.37
CA MET A 65 1.37 -15.14 10.60
C MET A 65 2.29 -14.54 11.65
N ILE A 66 2.37 -13.21 11.68
CA ILE A 66 3.15 -12.49 12.69
C ILE A 66 2.50 -12.77 14.04
N SER A 67 3.23 -13.43 14.94
CA SER A 67 2.74 -13.67 16.29
C SER A 67 2.55 -12.35 17.04
N GLU A 68 1.70 -12.35 18.07
CA GLU A 68 1.52 -11.16 18.93
C GLU A 68 2.83 -10.74 19.61
N GLU A 69 3.71 -11.67 19.89
CA GLU A 69 5.04 -11.40 20.44
C GLU A 69 5.92 -10.68 19.41
N GLN A 70 6.04 -11.21 18.20
CA GLN A 70 6.77 -10.58 17.10
C GLN A 70 6.19 -9.19 16.75
N ARG A 71 4.88 -9.04 16.84
CA ARG A 71 4.21 -7.75 16.64
C ARG A 71 4.62 -6.74 17.72
N ARG A 72 4.59 -7.15 18.98
CA ARG A 72 4.99 -6.30 20.11
C ARG A 72 6.46 -5.88 19.99
N GLU A 73 7.36 -6.83 19.74
CA GLU A 73 8.79 -6.56 19.54
C GLU A 73 9.03 -5.64 18.34
N GLY A 74 8.34 -5.87 17.23
CA GLY A 74 8.42 -5.03 16.05
C GLY A 74 7.98 -3.58 16.30
N ILE A 75 6.90 -3.38 17.07
CA ILE A 75 6.44 -2.05 17.47
C ILE A 75 7.48 -1.35 18.36
N GLU A 76 8.03 -2.04 19.36
CA GLU A 76 9.06 -1.46 20.23
C GLU A 76 10.35 -1.14 19.46
N ARG A 77 10.75 -1.98 18.54
CA ARG A 77 11.87 -1.71 17.62
C ARG A 77 11.57 -0.48 16.73
N ALA A 78 10.35 -0.37 16.21
CA ALA A 78 9.93 0.77 15.40
C ALA A 78 9.99 2.09 16.18
N LYS A 79 9.55 2.10 17.44
CA LYS A 79 9.61 3.28 18.33
C LYS A 79 11.04 3.79 18.55
N ARG A 80 12.05 2.94 18.44
CA ARG A 80 13.46 3.31 18.55
C ARG A 80 14.04 3.75 17.21
N ILE A 81 13.83 2.95 16.15
CA ILE A 81 14.47 3.17 14.86
C ILE A 81 13.91 4.41 14.15
N PHE A 82 12.60 4.62 14.12
CA PHE A 82 12.04 5.73 13.34
C PHE A 82 12.47 7.10 13.83
N PRO A 83 12.48 7.44 15.13
CA PRO A 83 13.01 8.72 15.59
C PRO A 83 14.47 8.94 15.19
N GLU A 84 15.33 7.93 15.34
CA GLU A 84 16.73 7.98 14.96
C GLU A 84 16.90 8.25 13.46
N ARG A 85 16.27 7.44 12.61
CA ARG A 85 16.40 7.58 11.15
C ARG A 85 15.77 8.88 10.65
N THR A 86 14.64 9.29 11.26
CA THR A 86 13.99 10.55 10.90
C THR A 86 14.88 11.76 11.25
N ALA A 87 15.47 11.78 12.44
CA ALA A 87 16.39 12.87 12.85
C ALA A 87 17.62 12.94 11.93
N TYR A 88 18.20 11.79 11.60
CA TYR A 88 19.34 11.70 10.67
C TYR A 88 19.02 12.31 9.31
N PHE A 89 17.93 11.89 8.67
CA PHE A 89 17.57 12.39 7.34
C PHE A 89 17.01 13.81 7.37
N ALA A 90 16.29 14.21 8.42
CA ALA A 90 15.78 15.57 8.57
C ALA A 90 16.93 16.58 8.60
N LEU A 91 18.02 16.28 9.35
CA LEU A 91 19.21 17.09 9.39
C LEU A 91 19.86 17.21 8.01
N ARG A 92 20.06 16.10 7.31
CA ARG A 92 20.67 16.07 5.97
C ARG A 92 19.85 16.83 4.93
N MET A 93 18.53 16.65 4.98
CA MET A 93 17.62 17.31 4.06
C MET A 93 17.32 18.77 4.44
N GLY A 94 17.74 19.24 5.62
CA GLY A 94 17.47 20.58 6.11
C GLY A 94 15.97 20.85 6.26
N VAL A 95 15.22 19.91 6.82
CA VAL A 95 13.79 20.02 7.07
C VAL A 95 13.47 19.73 8.54
N ASP A 96 12.41 20.36 9.03
CA ASP A 96 11.81 20.07 10.32
C ASP A 96 10.73 18.98 10.19
N TYR A 97 10.31 18.44 11.31
CA TYR A 97 9.16 17.55 11.38
C TYR A 97 8.47 17.68 12.75
N GLY A 98 7.20 17.28 12.81
CA GLY A 98 6.42 17.28 14.03
C GLY A 98 6.51 15.95 14.78
N ARG A 99 5.37 15.50 15.31
CA ARG A 99 5.30 14.24 16.04
C ARG A 99 5.43 13.02 15.13
N ILE A 100 6.21 12.02 15.55
CA ILE A 100 6.26 10.69 14.94
C ILE A 100 5.23 9.79 15.64
N THR A 101 4.44 9.05 14.86
CA THR A 101 3.49 8.07 15.37
C THR A 101 3.69 6.73 14.65
N ILE A 102 3.87 5.67 15.40
CA ILE A 102 3.92 4.31 14.87
C ILE A 102 2.50 3.78 14.71
N ARG A 103 2.19 3.25 13.54
CA ARG A 103 0.86 2.78 13.15
C ARG A 103 0.93 1.36 12.60
N GLU A 104 -0.23 0.72 12.54
CA GLU A 104 -0.46 -0.52 11.81
C GLU A 104 -1.53 -0.28 10.75
N GLN A 105 -1.11 0.30 9.63
CA GLN A 105 -2.00 0.63 8.52
C GLN A 105 -2.01 -0.51 7.49
N LYS A 106 -3.18 -0.74 6.86
CA LYS A 106 -3.35 -1.83 5.88
C LYS A 106 -3.02 -1.42 4.44
N THR A 107 -2.81 -0.14 4.17
CA THR A 107 -2.75 0.38 2.78
C THR A 107 -1.56 1.29 2.51
N ARG A 108 -0.80 1.68 3.53
CA ARG A 108 0.33 2.60 3.35
C ARG A 108 1.45 2.33 4.34
N TRP A 109 2.67 2.61 3.91
CA TRP A 109 3.87 2.47 4.71
C TRP A 109 4.16 3.69 5.60
N GLY A 110 3.80 4.88 5.11
CA GLY A 110 3.97 6.13 5.84
C GLY A 110 2.93 7.17 5.43
N SER A 111 2.95 8.31 6.12
CA SER A 111 2.25 9.54 5.73
C SER A 111 2.82 10.76 6.45
N CYS A 112 2.86 11.89 5.74
CA CYS A 112 3.17 13.20 6.31
C CYS A 112 1.93 14.09 6.25
N SER A 113 1.60 14.77 7.35
CA SER A 113 0.53 15.77 7.35
C SER A 113 1.09 17.16 6.95
N SER A 114 0.20 18.10 6.58
CA SER A 114 0.58 19.49 6.33
C SER A 114 1.26 20.18 7.52
N LYS A 115 0.98 19.71 8.74
CA LYS A 115 1.65 20.17 9.97
C LYS A 115 2.98 19.47 10.24
N GLY A 116 3.46 18.61 9.34
CA GLY A 116 4.71 17.88 9.50
C GLY A 116 4.66 16.66 10.43
N ASN A 117 3.47 16.23 10.90
CA ASN A 117 3.39 15.02 11.69
C ASN A 117 3.59 13.80 10.78
N LEU A 118 4.45 12.89 11.19
CA LEU A 118 4.83 11.70 10.45
C LEU A 118 4.18 10.47 11.07
N ASN A 119 3.64 9.60 10.24
CA ASN A 119 3.19 8.29 10.68
C ASN A 119 3.95 7.23 9.89
N PHE A 120 4.40 6.19 10.57
CA PHE A 120 5.11 5.06 9.96
C PHE A 120 4.47 3.74 10.35
N ASN A 121 4.40 2.82 9.40
CA ASN A 121 3.96 1.47 9.66
C ASN A 121 5.09 0.68 10.34
N TRP A 122 4.80 0.09 11.50
CA TRP A 122 5.80 -0.67 12.25
C TRP A 122 6.38 -1.84 11.43
N LYS A 123 5.62 -2.42 10.52
CA LYS A 123 6.07 -3.53 9.68
C LYS A 123 7.29 -3.21 8.81
N LEU A 124 7.60 -1.93 8.60
CA LEU A 124 8.82 -1.51 7.90
C LEU A 124 10.10 -2.01 8.58
N VAL A 125 10.10 -2.22 9.90
CA VAL A 125 11.27 -2.75 10.61
C VAL A 125 11.52 -4.23 10.33
N LEU A 126 10.57 -4.92 9.70
CA LEU A 126 10.72 -6.30 9.23
C LEU A 126 11.33 -6.38 7.82
N LEU A 127 11.41 -5.25 7.12
CA LEU A 127 11.97 -5.15 5.78
C LEU A 127 13.46 -4.78 5.85
N ALA A 128 14.10 -4.81 4.69
CA ALA A 128 15.47 -4.35 4.55
C ALA A 128 15.60 -2.88 4.95
N PRO A 129 16.62 -2.48 5.72
CA PRO A 129 16.77 -1.14 6.29
C PRO A 129 16.69 -0.01 5.26
N GLU A 130 17.20 -0.22 4.06
CA GLU A 130 17.16 0.74 2.97
C GLU A 130 15.73 1.05 2.49
N LEU A 131 14.77 0.13 2.68
CA LEU A 131 13.36 0.37 2.35
C LEU A 131 12.70 1.24 3.42
N LEU A 132 13.06 1.05 4.68
CA LEU A 132 12.64 1.92 5.77
C LEU A 132 13.16 3.34 5.56
N ASP A 133 14.45 3.48 5.24
CA ASP A 133 15.09 4.76 4.95
C ASP A 133 14.39 5.50 3.79
N TYR A 134 14.04 4.75 2.73
CA TYR A 134 13.30 5.31 1.61
C TYR A 134 11.95 5.89 2.05
N VAL A 135 11.19 5.19 2.90
CA VAL A 135 9.92 5.72 3.40
C VAL A 135 10.13 6.95 4.28
N VAL A 136 11.15 6.96 5.14
CA VAL A 136 11.49 8.12 5.97
C VAL A 136 11.81 9.34 5.10
N VAL A 137 12.69 9.19 4.10
CA VAL A 137 13.05 10.28 3.17
C VAL A 137 11.83 10.73 2.36
N HIS A 138 10.99 9.80 1.91
CA HIS A 138 9.75 10.11 1.20
C HIS A 138 8.81 10.99 2.04
N GLU A 139 8.58 10.64 3.30
CA GLU A 139 7.71 11.42 4.18
C GLU A 139 8.34 12.77 4.57
N LEU A 140 9.65 12.85 4.73
CA LEU A 140 10.36 14.11 4.96
C LEU A 140 10.36 15.03 3.72
N ALA A 141 10.41 14.46 2.51
CA ALA A 141 10.31 15.24 1.27
C ALA A 141 8.99 16.02 1.18
N HIS A 142 7.90 15.51 1.77
CA HIS A 142 6.63 16.21 1.88
C HIS A 142 6.69 17.49 2.72
N ARG A 143 7.75 17.71 3.51
CA ARG A 143 7.97 19.00 4.21
C ARG A 143 8.30 20.15 3.25
N ARG A 144 8.83 19.83 2.06
CA ARG A 144 9.13 20.81 1.01
C ARG A 144 8.12 20.79 -0.14
N GLU A 145 7.57 19.61 -0.46
CA GLU A 145 6.65 19.42 -1.59
C GLU A 145 5.56 18.42 -1.22
N MET A 146 4.33 18.90 -1.01
CA MET A 146 3.22 18.07 -0.54
C MET A 146 2.67 17.11 -1.59
N ASN A 147 2.85 17.41 -2.88
CA ASN A 147 2.42 16.55 -3.97
C ASN A 147 3.63 15.80 -4.57
N HIS A 148 3.37 14.69 -5.27
CA HIS A 148 4.41 13.89 -5.92
C HIS A 148 4.81 14.45 -7.29
N SER A 149 5.07 15.76 -7.37
CA SER A 149 5.53 16.47 -8.56
C SER A 149 6.94 16.04 -8.99
N LYS A 150 7.43 16.56 -10.10
CA LYS A 150 8.83 16.39 -10.50
C LYS A 150 9.80 16.94 -9.45
N ASN A 151 9.43 18.04 -8.76
CA ASN A 151 10.25 18.62 -7.71
C ASN A 151 10.35 17.73 -6.48
N PHE A 152 9.23 17.10 -6.07
CA PHE A 152 9.23 16.09 -5.02
C PHE A 152 10.25 14.98 -5.29
N TRP A 153 10.22 14.39 -6.50
CA TRP A 153 11.13 13.30 -6.84
C TRP A 153 12.59 13.74 -6.92
N LYS A 154 12.88 14.99 -7.33
CA LYS A 154 14.23 15.55 -7.26
C LYS A 154 14.75 15.64 -5.83
N ILE A 155 13.89 16.02 -4.87
CA ILE A 155 14.26 16.07 -3.45
C ILE A 155 14.61 14.65 -2.95
N VAL A 156 13.79 13.67 -3.25
CA VAL A 156 14.04 12.27 -2.87
C VAL A 156 15.32 11.73 -3.55
N GLU A 157 15.52 12.01 -4.84
CA GLU A 157 16.67 11.56 -5.61
C GLU A 157 17.99 12.17 -5.13
N ALA A 158 17.95 13.42 -4.67
CA ALA A 158 19.13 14.09 -4.10
C ALA A 158 19.63 13.42 -2.82
N GLU A 159 18.74 12.89 -2.01
CA GLU A 159 19.08 12.19 -0.77
C GLU A 159 19.35 10.70 -0.98
N LEU A 160 18.59 10.07 -1.86
CA LEU A 160 18.66 8.65 -2.20
C LEU A 160 18.69 8.48 -3.73
N PRO A 161 19.85 8.50 -4.37
CA PRO A 161 19.97 8.37 -5.83
C PRO A 161 19.36 7.08 -6.39
N ASP A 162 19.34 6.02 -5.59
CA ASP A 162 18.77 4.71 -5.91
C ASP A 162 17.28 4.56 -5.53
N TYR A 163 16.57 5.67 -5.23
CA TYR A 163 15.18 5.65 -4.75
C TYR A 163 14.22 4.88 -5.66
N ARG A 164 14.48 4.83 -6.97
CA ARG A 164 13.61 4.14 -7.94
C ARG A 164 13.62 2.63 -7.70
N GLU A 165 14.80 2.08 -7.40
CA GLU A 165 14.95 0.67 -7.07
C GLU A 165 14.32 0.35 -5.72
N ARG A 166 14.57 1.17 -4.69
CA ARG A 166 13.95 0.99 -3.37
C ARG A 166 12.42 1.05 -3.47
N ARG A 167 11.89 2.02 -4.25
CA ARG A 167 10.45 2.13 -4.52
C ARG A 167 9.89 0.90 -5.23
N ARG A 168 10.60 0.36 -6.19
CA ARG A 168 10.21 -0.87 -6.91
C ARG A 168 10.13 -2.03 -5.92
N ARG A 169 11.18 -2.28 -5.15
CA ARG A 169 11.23 -3.34 -4.13
C ARG A 169 10.13 -3.18 -3.07
N LEU A 170 9.89 -1.96 -2.60
CA LEU A 170 8.83 -1.69 -1.61
C LEU A 170 7.43 -1.99 -2.14
N LYS A 171 7.18 -1.81 -3.45
CA LYS A 171 5.89 -2.19 -4.08
C LYS A 171 5.67 -3.71 -4.11
N GLU A 172 6.72 -4.49 -4.13
CA GLU A 172 6.67 -5.96 -4.05
C GLU A 172 6.37 -6.42 -2.62
N CYS A 173 6.73 -5.59 -1.61
CA CYS A 173 6.40 -5.86 -0.21
C CYS A 173 4.93 -5.55 0.07
N ARG A 174 4.32 -6.39 0.89
CA ARG A 174 2.91 -6.24 1.30
C ARG A 174 2.81 -5.72 2.73
N ILE A 175 1.80 -4.89 2.96
CA ILE A 175 1.47 -4.38 4.30
C ILE A 175 0.58 -5.40 5.03
#